data_20f24eaf87ec5f4b3252b14d2edd3727
#
_entry.id   20f24eaf87ec5f4b3252b14d2edd3727
#
_cell.length_a   1.000
_cell.length_b   1.000
_cell.length_c   1.000
_cell.angle_alpha   90.00
_cell.angle_beta   90.00
_cell.angle_gamma   90.00
#
_symmetry.space_group_name_H-M   'P 1'
#
loop_
_entity.id
_entity.type
_entity.pdbx_description
1 polymer ?
#
loop_
_entity_poly.entity_id
_entity_poly.type
_entity_poly.pdbx_seq_one_letter_code
_entity_poly.pdbx_strand_id
1 'polypeptide(L)'
;MKEQNKNNNIEENASAYTEFAAKGRELAERGDLPALEEIMRILLSPQGCPWDRKQTHESLMKYMREETEEAAQAVANKDWDNLKEELGDCLLQIVFHAEIARLEGHFCLADVIKGINAKMVRRHPHIFGEKKADNPEEVLKIWAEAKKQEKEKK
;
A
#
# COMPACT_ATOMS: atom_id res chain seq x y z
N MET A 1 -17.12 6.64 40.91
CA MET A 1 -17.29 5.94 39.61
C MET A 1 -16.70 6.68 38.40
N LYS A 2 -16.85 8.00 38.23
CA LYS A 2 -16.27 8.76 37.11
C LYS A 2 -14.74 8.94 37.15
N GLU A 3 -14.12 9.00 38.35
CA GLU A 3 -12.65 9.12 38.51
C GLU A 3 -11.92 7.80 38.30
N GLN A 4 -12.49 6.67 38.73
CA GLN A 4 -11.92 5.34 38.44
C GLN A 4 -11.91 4.99 36.96
N ASN A 5 -12.92 5.42 36.21
CA ASN A 5 -12.94 5.21 34.73
C ASN A 5 -11.91 6.08 33.99
N LYS A 6 -11.56 7.27 34.53
CA LYS A 6 -10.50 8.11 33.94
C LYS A 6 -9.10 7.54 34.20
N ASN A 7 -8.84 7.02 35.38
CA ASN A 7 -7.53 6.44 35.71
C ASN A 7 -7.29 5.13 34.94
N ASN A 8 -8.26 4.25 34.78
CA ASN A 8 -8.14 3.04 33.98
C ASN A 8 -7.84 3.37 32.52
N ASN A 9 -8.49 4.37 31.92
CA ASN A 9 -8.22 4.81 30.54
C ASN A 9 -6.80 5.39 30.38
N ILE A 10 -6.25 6.05 31.38
CA ILE A 10 -4.89 6.61 31.33
C ILE A 10 -3.84 5.48 31.41
N GLU A 11 -4.04 4.50 32.27
CA GLU A 11 -3.15 3.35 32.45
C GLU A 11 -3.18 2.42 31.21
N GLU A 12 -4.36 2.15 30.66
CA GLU A 12 -4.52 1.38 29.41
C GLU A 12 -3.84 2.07 28.21
N ASN A 13 -3.98 3.39 28.07
CA ASN A 13 -3.31 4.16 27.05
C ASN A 13 -1.79 4.17 27.23
N ALA A 14 -1.28 4.33 28.43
CA ALA A 14 0.15 4.29 28.71
C ALA A 14 0.77 2.93 28.40
N SER A 15 0.06 1.82 28.69
CA SER A 15 0.46 0.47 28.33
C SER A 15 0.51 0.26 26.82
N ALA A 16 -0.50 0.71 26.08
CA ALA A 16 -0.56 0.62 24.65
C ALA A 16 0.57 1.39 23.95
N TYR A 17 0.89 2.60 24.41
CA TYR A 17 2.02 3.38 23.88
C TYR A 17 3.37 2.70 24.10
N THR A 18 3.56 2.03 25.24
CA THR A 18 4.79 1.29 25.53
C THR A 18 4.95 0.07 24.60
N GLU A 19 3.85 -0.64 24.37
CA GLU A 19 3.79 -1.77 23.47
C GLU A 19 4.04 -1.33 22.00
N PHE A 20 3.39 -0.26 21.56
CA PHE A 20 3.60 0.30 20.21
C PHE A 20 5.02 0.79 19.99
N ALA A 21 5.65 1.39 21.01
CA ALA A 21 7.05 1.83 20.92
C ALA A 21 8.03 0.65 20.77
N ALA A 22 7.80 -0.44 21.48
CA ALA A 22 8.61 -1.66 21.36
C ALA A 22 8.41 -2.31 20.00
N LYS A 23 7.15 -2.46 19.57
CA LYS A 23 6.78 -3.04 18.27
C LYS A 23 7.28 -2.19 17.11
N GLY A 24 7.19 -0.87 17.21
CA GLY A 24 7.67 0.07 16.20
C GLY A 24 9.17 -0.07 15.93
N ARG A 25 10.00 -0.27 16.96
CA ARG A 25 11.44 -0.53 16.78
C ARG A 25 11.71 -1.83 16.03
N GLU A 26 10.98 -2.90 16.35
CA GLU A 26 11.08 -4.18 15.64
C GLU A 26 10.68 -4.03 14.15
N LEU A 27 9.56 -3.36 13.92
CA LEU A 27 9.02 -3.20 12.56
C LEU A 27 9.87 -2.29 11.69
N ALA A 28 10.51 -1.25 12.27
CA ALA A 28 11.34 -0.31 11.53
C ALA A 28 12.61 -0.94 10.93
N GLU A 29 13.11 -2.04 11.49
CA GLU A 29 14.27 -2.77 10.99
C GLU A 29 13.91 -3.79 9.90
N ARG A 30 12.63 -4.05 9.68
CA ARG A 30 12.17 -5.02 8.70
C ARG A 30 11.95 -4.36 7.34
N GLY A 31 12.45 -4.99 6.29
CA GLY A 31 12.28 -4.55 4.90
C GLY A 31 11.21 -5.34 4.14
N ASP A 32 10.12 -5.73 4.80
CA ASP A 32 9.07 -6.54 4.19
C ASP A 32 7.69 -5.85 4.23
N LEU A 33 6.86 -6.17 3.27
CA LEU A 33 5.52 -5.60 3.13
C LEU A 33 4.59 -5.89 4.33
N PRO A 34 4.60 -7.09 4.96
CA PRO A 34 3.84 -7.34 6.17
C PRO A 34 4.19 -6.41 7.34
N ALA A 35 5.44 -5.97 7.47
CA ALA A 35 5.82 -5.00 8.49
C ALA A 35 5.19 -3.63 8.24
N LEU A 36 5.19 -3.15 6.99
CA LEU A 36 4.53 -1.89 6.63
C LEU A 36 3.00 -1.98 6.83
N GLU A 37 2.40 -3.11 6.52
CA GLU A 37 0.97 -3.37 6.78
C GLU A 37 0.64 -3.31 8.28
N GLU A 38 1.50 -3.90 9.12
CA GLU A 38 1.35 -3.89 10.57
C GLU A 38 1.50 -2.47 11.13
N ILE A 39 2.47 -1.69 10.65
CA ILE A 39 2.63 -0.26 11.01
C ILE A 39 1.33 0.49 10.71
N MET A 40 0.76 0.31 9.52
CA MET A 40 -0.46 1.00 9.13
C MET A 40 -1.66 0.58 9.99
N ARG A 41 -1.79 -0.70 10.35
CA ARG A 41 -2.82 -1.17 11.29
C ARG A 41 -2.70 -0.52 12.66
N ILE A 42 -1.49 -0.35 13.17
CA ILE A 42 -1.23 0.34 14.43
C ILE A 42 -1.65 1.81 14.33
N LEU A 43 -1.23 2.52 13.27
CA LEU A 43 -1.52 3.94 13.06
C LEU A 43 -3.03 4.21 12.95
N LEU A 44 -3.78 3.32 12.32
CA LEU A 44 -5.24 3.44 12.16
C LEU A 44 -6.05 2.80 13.29
N SER A 45 -5.41 2.16 14.27
CA SER A 45 -6.08 1.59 15.44
C SER A 45 -6.74 2.68 16.33
N PRO A 46 -7.69 2.34 17.21
CA PRO A 46 -8.32 3.30 18.12
C PRO A 46 -7.32 4.11 18.95
N GLN A 47 -6.18 3.51 19.31
CA GLN A 47 -5.09 4.14 20.07
C GLN A 47 -3.98 4.69 19.16
N GLY A 48 -4.12 4.57 17.85
CA GLY A 48 -3.14 5.00 16.86
C GLY A 48 -3.14 6.52 16.64
N CYS A 49 -2.55 6.94 15.52
CA CYS A 49 -2.36 8.34 15.19
C CYS A 49 -3.69 9.06 14.89
N PRO A 50 -4.03 10.14 15.61
CA PRO A 50 -5.28 10.88 15.38
C PRO A 50 -5.37 11.52 13.98
N TRP A 51 -4.23 11.84 13.37
CA TRP A 51 -4.20 12.40 12.02
C TRP A 51 -4.48 11.32 10.96
N ASP A 52 -3.80 10.16 11.05
CA ASP A 52 -3.99 9.04 10.12
C ASP A 52 -5.43 8.52 10.16
N ARG A 53 -5.99 8.40 11.35
CA ARG A 53 -7.38 7.94 11.58
C ARG A 53 -8.47 8.85 10.99
N LYS A 54 -8.14 10.10 10.66
CA LYS A 54 -9.06 11.04 10.01
C LYS A 54 -8.97 11.01 8.49
N GLN A 55 -8.00 10.30 7.93
CA GLN A 55 -7.84 10.25 6.49
C GLN A 55 -8.94 9.41 5.83
N THR A 56 -9.30 9.80 4.62
CA THR A 56 -10.22 9.08 3.74
C THR A 56 -9.55 8.82 2.41
N HIS A 57 -10.15 7.99 1.57
CA HIS A 57 -9.68 7.79 0.21
C HIS A 57 -9.52 9.11 -0.55
N GLU A 58 -10.47 10.03 -0.38
CA GLU A 58 -10.45 11.34 -1.06
C GLU A 58 -9.31 12.23 -0.53
N SER A 59 -9.13 12.29 0.80
CA SER A 59 -8.10 13.14 1.40
C SER A 59 -6.68 12.69 1.05
N LEU A 60 -6.47 11.39 0.86
CA LEU A 60 -5.18 10.81 0.49
C LEU A 60 -4.82 11.00 -0.99
N MET A 61 -5.79 11.23 -1.88
CA MET A 61 -5.53 11.33 -3.32
C MET A 61 -4.57 12.47 -3.71
N LYS A 62 -4.53 13.54 -2.92
CA LYS A 62 -3.56 14.62 -3.16
C LYS A 62 -2.14 14.14 -2.90
N TYR A 63 -1.90 13.45 -1.79
CA TYR A 63 -0.58 12.91 -1.43
C TYR A 63 -0.12 11.88 -2.48
N MET A 64 -0.97 10.94 -2.87
CA MET A 64 -0.64 9.97 -3.92
C MET A 64 -0.20 10.63 -5.24
N ARG A 65 -0.74 11.81 -5.59
CA ARG A 65 -0.30 12.58 -6.75
C ARG A 65 1.03 13.27 -6.50
N GLU A 66 1.21 13.86 -5.33
CA GLU A 66 2.45 14.52 -4.89
C GLU A 66 3.62 13.52 -4.96
N GLU A 67 3.52 12.37 -4.29
CA GLU A 67 4.57 11.34 -4.30
C GLU A 67 4.89 10.80 -5.69
N THR A 68 3.86 10.65 -6.54
CA THR A 68 4.06 10.23 -7.94
C THR A 68 4.84 11.28 -8.75
N GLU A 69 4.55 12.55 -8.54
CA GLU A 69 5.25 13.67 -9.21
C GLU A 69 6.69 13.81 -8.71
N GLU A 70 6.91 13.65 -7.40
CA GLU A 70 8.24 13.67 -6.79
C GLU A 70 9.11 12.50 -7.27
N ALA A 71 8.53 11.31 -7.40
CA ALA A 71 9.20 10.17 -8.03
C ALA A 71 9.58 10.46 -9.51
N ALA A 72 8.69 11.09 -10.28
CA ALA A 72 8.98 11.48 -11.66
C ALA A 72 10.11 12.53 -11.72
N GLN A 73 10.15 13.49 -10.80
CA GLN A 73 11.19 14.50 -10.69
C GLN A 73 12.54 13.86 -10.32
N ALA A 74 12.55 12.91 -9.39
CA ALA A 74 13.77 12.17 -9.01
C ALA A 74 14.34 11.39 -10.21
N VAL A 75 13.50 10.76 -11.04
CA VAL A 75 13.92 10.11 -12.30
C VAL A 75 14.53 11.12 -13.28
N ALA A 76 13.88 12.29 -13.47
CA ALA A 76 14.37 13.33 -14.38
C ALA A 76 15.75 13.86 -13.95
N ASN A 77 15.97 13.98 -12.66
CA ASN A 77 17.23 14.44 -12.06
C ASN A 77 18.28 13.32 -11.94
N LYS A 78 17.93 12.07 -12.21
CA LYS A 78 18.77 10.87 -11.98
C LYS A 78 19.20 10.75 -10.50
N ASP A 79 18.36 11.20 -9.59
CA ASP A 79 18.57 11.11 -8.15
C ASP A 79 17.96 9.79 -7.62
N TRP A 80 18.81 8.76 -7.55
CA TRP A 80 18.38 7.41 -7.21
C TRP A 80 18.07 7.24 -5.73
N ASP A 81 18.69 8.01 -4.85
CA ASP A 81 18.40 7.99 -3.43
C ASP A 81 17.03 8.62 -3.14
N ASN A 82 16.74 9.77 -3.76
CA ASN A 82 15.43 10.37 -3.69
C ASN A 82 14.35 9.48 -4.34
N LEU A 83 14.63 8.91 -5.51
CA LEU A 83 13.67 7.97 -6.15
C LEU A 83 13.31 6.79 -5.24
N LYS A 84 14.27 6.25 -4.49
CA LYS A 84 14.02 5.18 -3.53
C LYS A 84 13.07 5.64 -2.41
N GLU A 85 13.23 6.86 -1.92
CA GLU A 85 12.37 7.49 -0.92
C GLU A 85 10.94 7.65 -1.46
N GLU A 86 10.78 8.31 -2.61
CA GLU A 86 9.47 8.57 -3.21
C GLU A 86 8.71 7.28 -3.61
N LEU A 87 9.42 6.24 -4.02
CA LEU A 87 8.80 4.93 -4.25
C LEU A 87 8.29 4.30 -2.95
N GLY A 88 8.97 4.54 -1.83
CA GLY A 88 8.51 4.16 -0.49
C GLY A 88 7.22 4.90 -0.12
N ASP A 89 7.16 6.21 -0.39
CA ASP A 89 5.99 7.04 -0.10
C ASP A 89 4.81 6.69 -1.01
N CYS A 90 5.05 6.41 -2.29
CA CYS A 90 4.03 5.82 -3.17
C CYS A 90 3.49 4.48 -2.63
N LEU A 91 4.37 3.61 -2.14
CA LEU A 91 3.98 2.32 -1.55
C LEU A 91 3.16 2.54 -0.27
N LEU A 92 3.55 3.49 0.58
CA LEU A 92 2.80 3.89 1.76
C LEU A 92 1.36 4.27 1.41
N GLN A 93 1.15 5.09 0.36
CA GLN A 93 -0.18 5.47 -0.09
C GLN A 93 -1.04 4.25 -0.47
N ILE A 94 -0.45 3.27 -1.16
CA ILE A 94 -1.15 2.03 -1.53
C ILE A 94 -1.57 1.25 -0.28
N VAL A 95 -0.67 1.07 0.68
CA VAL A 95 -0.95 0.33 1.92
C VAL A 95 -1.98 1.07 2.77
N PHE A 96 -1.91 2.40 2.83
CA PHE A 96 -2.86 3.23 3.55
C PHE A 96 -4.28 3.07 2.98
N HIS A 97 -4.44 3.23 1.66
CA HIS A 97 -5.72 3.01 0.99
C HIS A 97 -6.26 1.59 1.23
N ALA A 98 -5.40 0.58 1.17
CA ALA A 98 -5.80 -0.81 1.39
C ALA A 98 -6.26 -1.06 2.84
N GLU A 99 -5.64 -0.42 3.84
CA GLU A 99 -6.05 -0.56 5.22
C GLU A 99 -7.37 0.17 5.51
N ILE A 100 -7.61 1.37 4.95
CA ILE A 100 -8.91 2.04 5.01
C ILE A 100 -9.98 1.14 4.39
N ALA A 101 -9.76 0.61 3.19
CA ALA A 101 -10.69 -0.28 2.52
C ALA A 101 -10.99 -1.56 3.33
N ARG A 102 -9.98 -2.11 4.02
CA ARG A 102 -10.16 -3.26 4.92
C ARG A 102 -11.05 -2.90 6.10
N LEU A 103 -10.84 -1.74 6.71
CA LEU A 103 -11.68 -1.26 7.83
C LEU A 103 -13.12 -1.00 7.39
N GLU A 104 -13.34 -0.57 6.15
CA GLU A 104 -14.65 -0.36 5.54
C GLU A 104 -15.31 -1.66 5.02
N GLY A 105 -14.59 -2.79 5.05
CA GLY A 105 -15.10 -4.09 4.63
C GLY A 105 -15.15 -4.30 3.11
N HIS A 106 -14.33 -3.58 2.34
CA HIS A 106 -14.30 -3.67 0.88
C HIS A 106 -13.28 -4.70 0.36
N PHE A 107 -12.01 -4.50 0.66
CA PHE A 107 -10.88 -5.37 0.27
C PHE A 107 -9.68 -5.10 1.18
N CYS A 108 -8.66 -5.95 1.10
CA CYS A 108 -7.39 -5.76 1.81
C CYS A 108 -6.19 -5.70 0.84
N LEU A 109 -5.01 -5.41 1.38
CA LEU A 109 -3.77 -5.35 0.58
C LEU A 109 -3.49 -6.65 -0.17
N ALA A 110 -3.77 -7.80 0.44
CA ALA A 110 -3.59 -9.09 -0.21
C ALA A 110 -4.44 -9.24 -1.48
N ASP A 111 -5.65 -8.67 -1.50
CA ASP A 111 -6.52 -8.68 -2.68
C ASP A 111 -5.96 -7.80 -3.80
N VAL A 112 -5.39 -6.64 -3.45
CA VAL A 112 -4.70 -5.74 -4.39
C VAL A 112 -3.52 -6.47 -5.03
N ILE A 113 -2.67 -7.10 -4.23
CA ILE A 113 -1.50 -7.85 -4.70
C ILE A 113 -1.95 -9.05 -5.57
N LYS A 114 -2.92 -9.83 -5.12
CA LYS A 114 -3.45 -10.96 -5.87
C LYS A 114 -4.01 -10.52 -7.23
N GLY A 115 -4.71 -9.40 -7.24
CA GLY A 115 -5.27 -8.83 -8.48
C GLY A 115 -4.20 -8.45 -9.49
N ILE A 116 -3.15 -7.76 -9.05
CA ILE A 116 -2.06 -7.37 -9.96
C ILE A 116 -1.23 -8.58 -10.40
N ASN A 117 -0.93 -9.53 -9.51
CA ASN A 117 -0.22 -10.77 -9.87
C ASN A 117 -0.96 -11.55 -10.95
N ALA A 118 -2.25 -11.78 -10.77
CA ALA A 118 -3.07 -12.47 -11.76
C ALA A 118 -3.11 -11.72 -13.10
N LYS A 119 -3.19 -10.38 -13.05
CA LYS A 119 -3.15 -9.53 -14.24
C LYS A 119 -1.82 -9.65 -14.98
N MET A 120 -0.70 -9.59 -14.26
CA MET A 120 0.63 -9.66 -14.86
C MET A 120 0.88 -11.02 -15.52
N VAL A 121 0.56 -12.11 -14.85
CA VAL A 121 0.66 -13.47 -15.41
C VAL A 121 -0.20 -13.60 -16.68
N ARG A 122 -1.47 -13.19 -16.61
CA ARG A 122 -2.40 -13.29 -17.74
C ARG A 122 -1.96 -12.46 -18.96
N ARG A 123 -1.35 -11.29 -18.73
CA ARG A 123 -0.90 -10.38 -19.81
C ARG A 123 0.45 -10.74 -20.39
N HIS A 124 1.16 -11.73 -19.81
CA HIS A 124 2.44 -12.21 -20.30
C HIS A 124 2.40 -13.70 -20.67
N PRO A 125 1.47 -14.15 -21.55
CA PRO A 125 1.39 -15.55 -21.95
C PRO A 125 2.60 -16.02 -22.79
N HIS A 126 3.45 -15.10 -23.24
CA HIS A 126 4.73 -15.38 -23.87
C HIS A 126 5.83 -15.75 -22.86
N ILE A 127 5.59 -15.51 -21.56
CA ILE A 127 6.49 -15.92 -20.45
C ILE A 127 5.85 -17.05 -19.64
N PHE A 128 4.57 -16.88 -19.27
CA PHE A 128 3.85 -17.77 -18.35
C PHE A 128 2.86 -18.72 -19.05
N GLY A 129 2.87 -18.77 -20.38
CA GLY A 129 1.97 -19.58 -21.20
C GLY A 129 2.65 -20.11 -22.45
N GLU A 130 1.85 -20.35 -23.51
CA GLU A 130 2.28 -21.02 -24.73
C GLU A 130 2.54 -20.06 -25.92
N LYS A 131 2.20 -18.77 -25.79
CA LYS A 131 2.47 -17.78 -26.83
C LYS A 131 3.97 -17.50 -26.91
N LYS A 132 4.43 -17.09 -28.11
CA LYS A 132 5.81 -16.64 -28.31
C LYS A 132 5.80 -15.17 -28.70
N ALA A 133 6.82 -14.44 -28.30
CA ALA A 133 7.11 -13.09 -28.75
C ALA A 133 8.62 -12.87 -28.71
N ASP A 134 9.17 -12.50 -29.85
CA ASP A 134 10.62 -12.33 -30.04
C ASP A 134 11.03 -10.84 -30.02
N ASN A 135 10.06 -9.94 -30.00
CA ASN A 135 10.29 -8.49 -30.01
C ASN A 135 9.20 -7.73 -29.23
N PRO A 136 9.47 -6.46 -28.83
CA PRO A 136 8.52 -5.65 -28.07
C PRO A 136 7.18 -5.41 -28.76
N GLU A 137 7.17 -5.32 -30.09
CA GLU A 137 5.98 -5.05 -30.89
C GLU A 137 4.98 -6.20 -30.80
N GLU A 138 5.47 -7.44 -30.80
CA GLU A 138 4.65 -8.63 -30.59
C GLU A 138 4.08 -8.69 -29.18
N VAL A 139 4.88 -8.32 -28.17
CA VAL A 139 4.40 -8.22 -26.78
C VAL A 139 3.25 -7.21 -26.67
N LEU A 140 3.37 -6.04 -27.30
CA LEU A 140 2.30 -5.02 -27.30
C LEU A 140 0.99 -5.52 -27.92
N LYS A 141 1.06 -6.31 -28.99
CA LYS A 141 -0.11 -6.95 -29.63
C LYS A 141 -0.77 -7.93 -28.65
N ILE A 142 0.04 -8.79 -28.01
CA ILE A 142 -0.44 -9.75 -27.02
C ILE A 142 -1.14 -9.03 -25.86
N TRP A 143 -0.59 -7.93 -25.38
CA TRP A 143 -1.19 -7.11 -24.33
C TRP A 143 -2.51 -6.48 -24.75
N ALA A 144 -2.60 -5.97 -25.99
CA ALA A 144 -3.82 -5.40 -26.53
C ALA A 144 -4.95 -6.44 -26.60
N GLU A 145 -4.65 -7.65 -27.05
CA GLU A 145 -5.58 -8.78 -27.08
C GLU A 145 -6.04 -9.17 -25.68
N ALA A 146 -5.12 -9.31 -24.72
CA ALA A 146 -5.43 -9.65 -23.34
C ALA A 146 -6.34 -8.59 -22.70
N LYS A 147 -6.06 -7.31 -22.91
CA LYS A 147 -6.91 -6.19 -22.42
C LYS A 147 -8.32 -6.22 -23.04
N LYS A 148 -8.44 -6.57 -24.32
CA LYS A 148 -9.73 -6.69 -25.00
C LYS A 148 -10.57 -7.80 -24.36
N GLN A 149 -9.98 -8.99 -24.19
CA GLN A 149 -10.65 -10.13 -23.56
C GLN A 149 -11.09 -9.85 -22.12
N GLU A 150 -10.31 -9.04 -21.36
CA GLU A 150 -10.67 -8.62 -20.00
C GLU A 150 -11.92 -7.73 -19.98
N LYS A 151 -12.10 -6.88 -21.00
CA LYS A 151 -13.28 -6.00 -21.11
C LYS A 151 -14.54 -6.76 -21.53
N GLU A 152 -14.41 -7.82 -22.33
CA GLU A 152 -15.52 -8.64 -22.81
C GLU A 152 -16.08 -9.58 -21.71
N LYS A 153 -15.30 -9.81 -20.62
CA LYS A 153 -15.69 -10.66 -19.47
C LYS A 153 -16.28 -9.89 -18.28
N LYS A 154 -16.36 -8.56 -18.35
CA LYS A 154 -16.98 -7.68 -17.34
C LYS A 154 -18.37 -7.29 -17.78
#